data_98af69abb9f8535eed6fbc1dc3ca83c2
#
_entry.id   98af69abb9f8535eed6fbc1dc3ca83c2
#
_cell.length_a   1.000
_cell.length_b   1.000
_cell.length_c   1.000
_cell.angle_alpha   90.00
_cell.angle_beta   90.00
_cell.angle_gamma   90.00
#
_symmetry.space_group_name_H-M   'P 1'
#
loop_
_entity.id
_entity.type
_entity.pdbx_description
1 polymer ?
#
loop_
_entity_poly.entity_id
_entity_poly.type
_entity_poly.pdbx_seq_one_letter_code
_entity_poly.pdbx_strand_id
1 'polypeptide(L)'
;MVIEFPEERLPEICSFKRKLQTLEGVKIYMEPQQIRYPGFFLDMLQRKVMVEEKEVPLTAREFDILAVMARHPGRVYTYAQIGRMIYGETDIGEEMYSSAYCLIGSLRKKLEKDPRHPRYLHTVYGVGYRFEIA
;
A
#
# COMPACT_ATOMS: atom_id res chain seq x y z
N MET A 1 -27.58 9.30 -6.32
CA MET A 1 -26.55 10.32 -6.09
C MET A 1 -25.28 9.67 -5.55
N VAL A 2 -24.15 10.12 -6.01
CA VAL A 2 -22.86 9.66 -5.53
C VAL A 2 -22.25 10.77 -4.69
N ILE A 3 -21.79 10.41 -3.49
CA ILE A 3 -21.14 11.37 -2.60
C ILE A 3 -19.73 10.93 -2.36
N GLU A 4 -18.79 11.82 -2.65
CA GLU A 4 -17.38 11.61 -2.41
C GLU A 4 -16.88 12.60 -1.38
N PHE A 5 -15.98 12.14 -0.51
CA PHE A 5 -15.41 12.96 0.54
C PHE A 5 -13.90 12.91 0.47
N PRO A 6 -13.24 14.00 0.86
CA PRO A 6 -11.78 14.01 0.91
C PRO A 6 -11.23 12.94 1.85
N GLU A 7 -10.10 12.37 1.48
CA GLU A 7 -9.45 11.32 2.26
C GLU A 7 -9.09 11.75 3.68
N GLU A 8 -8.74 12.99 3.87
CA GLU A 8 -8.36 13.53 5.17
C GLU A 8 -9.51 13.54 6.17
N ARG A 9 -10.72 13.29 5.72
CA ARG A 9 -11.91 13.25 6.57
C ARG A 9 -12.40 11.83 6.83
N LEU A 10 -11.54 10.85 6.65
CA LEU A 10 -11.92 9.44 6.74
C LEU A 10 -12.66 9.03 8.03
N PRO A 11 -12.20 9.43 9.22
CA PRO A 11 -12.92 9.04 10.44
C PRO A 11 -14.36 9.53 10.47
N GLU A 12 -14.60 10.76 10.06
CA GLU A 12 -15.93 11.31 9.96
C GLU A 12 -16.71 10.67 8.82
N ILE A 13 -16.03 10.41 7.71
CA ILE A 13 -16.62 9.80 6.52
C ILE A 13 -17.15 8.42 6.82
N CYS A 14 -16.42 7.61 7.59
CA CYS A 14 -16.88 6.27 7.92
C CYS A 14 -18.20 6.28 8.66
N SER A 15 -18.35 7.20 9.62
CA SER A 15 -19.60 7.36 10.33
C SER A 15 -20.71 7.93 9.43
N PHE A 16 -20.36 8.92 8.62
CA PHE A 16 -21.28 9.59 7.71
C PHE A 16 -21.76 8.64 6.61
N LYS A 17 -20.84 7.84 6.06
CA LYS A 17 -21.21 6.85 5.03
C LYS A 17 -22.22 5.85 5.53
N ARG A 18 -22.14 5.43 6.77
CA ARG A 18 -23.12 4.52 7.34
C ARG A 18 -24.51 5.14 7.38
N LYS A 19 -24.58 6.43 7.71
CA LYS A 19 -25.84 7.17 7.70
C LYS A 19 -26.37 7.33 6.27
N LEU A 20 -25.48 7.65 5.33
CA LEU A 20 -25.84 7.85 3.94
C LEU A 20 -26.33 6.56 3.27
N GLN A 21 -25.84 5.42 3.70
CA GLN A 21 -26.28 4.14 3.15
C GLN A 21 -27.75 3.87 3.37
N THR A 22 -28.36 4.55 4.31
CA THR A 22 -29.80 4.43 4.54
C THR A 22 -30.62 5.33 3.64
N LEU A 23 -29.96 6.23 2.90
CA LEU A 23 -30.63 7.16 2.00
C LEU A 23 -30.78 6.54 0.61
N GLU A 24 -31.98 6.58 0.11
CA GLU A 24 -32.29 6.07 -1.21
C GLU A 24 -31.56 6.87 -2.29
N GLY A 25 -30.98 6.18 -3.27
CA GLY A 25 -30.30 6.80 -4.39
C GLY A 25 -28.88 7.27 -4.11
N VAL A 26 -28.36 7.01 -2.93
CA VAL A 26 -26.99 7.37 -2.57
C VAL A 26 -26.09 6.17 -2.72
N LYS A 27 -24.99 6.35 -3.44
CA LYS A 27 -23.94 5.33 -3.57
C LYS A 27 -22.74 5.77 -2.78
N ILE A 28 -22.18 4.84 -2.01
CA ILE A 28 -21.01 5.09 -1.18
C ILE A 28 -19.86 4.24 -1.71
N TYR A 29 -18.76 4.91 -2.03
CA TYR A 29 -17.55 4.22 -2.48
C TYR A 29 -16.64 3.99 -1.29
N MET A 30 -16.21 2.74 -1.13
CA MET A 30 -15.26 2.35 -0.11
C MET A 30 -14.10 1.63 -0.77
N GLU A 31 -12.92 1.78 -0.20
CA GLU A 31 -11.78 1.06 -0.70
C GLU A 31 -11.90 -0.43 -0.41
N PRO A 32 -11.35 -1.28 -1.30
CA PRO A 32 -11.35 -2.72 -1.05
C PRO A 32 -10.60 -3.05 0.23
N GLN A 33 -11.14 -3.98 1.01
CA GLN A 33 -10.50 -4.46 2.23
C GLN A 33 -9.52 -5.58 1.93
N GLN A 34 -9.62 -6.19 0.77
CA GLN A 34 -8.77 -7.28 0.34
C GLN A 34 -8.25 -7.01 -1.06
N ILE A 35 -7.00 -7.38 -1.28
CA ILE A 35 -6.34 -7.27 -2.57
C ILE A 35 -5.91 -8.67 -2.98
N ARG A 36 -6.34 -9.10 -4.18
CA ARG A 36 -6.01 -10.42 -4.70
C ARG A 36 -5.42 -10.31 -6.09
N TYR A 37 -4.28 -10.95 -6.26
CA TYR A 37 -3.65 -11.16 -7.56
C TYR A 37 -3.18 -12.61 -7.63
N PRO A 38 -2.86 -13.14 -8.80
CA PRO A 38 -2.35 -14.50 -8.88
C PRO A 38 -1.14 -14.71 -7.96
N GLY A 39 -1.28 -15.63 -7.01
CA GLY A 39 -0.23 -15.93 -6.04
C GLY A 39 0.00 -14.89 -4.96
N PHE A 40 -0.85 -13.85 -4.87
CA PHE A 40 -0.69 -12.77 -3.90
C PHE A 40 -2.04 -12.42 -3.27
N PHE A 41 -2.05 -12.33 -1.95
CA PHE A 41 -3.25 -11.94 -1.20
C PHE A 41 -2.87 -11.03 -0.05
N LEU A 42 -3.62 -9.94 0.09
CA LEU A 42 -3.41 -8.98 1.18
C LEU A 42 -4.76 -8.62 1.79
N ASP A 43 -4.88 -8.80 3.10
CA ASP A 43 -6.08 -8.47 3.85
C ASP A 43 -5.80 -7.28 4.76
N MET A 44 -6.50 -6.19 4.51
CA MET A 44 -6.33 -4.94 5.26
C MET A 44 -6.83 -5.05 6.70
N LEU A 45 -7.91 -5.79 6.90
CA LEU A 45 -8.52 -5.90 8.23
C LEU A 45 -7.68 -6.77 9.15
N GLN A 46 -7.15 -7.87 8.63
CA GLN A 46 -6.31 -8.77 9.39
C GLN A 46 -4.83 -8.37 9.36
N ARG A 47 -4.49 -7.43 8.48
CA ARG A 47 -3.11 -6.98 8.23
C ARG A 47 -2.21 -8.17 7.91
N LYS A 48 -2.67 -8.97 6.97
CA LYS A 48 -2.04 -10.22 6.61
C LYS A 48 -1.71 -10.25 5.14
N VAL A 49 -0.54 -10.76 4.81
CA VAL A 49 -0.09 -10.93 3.42
C VAL A 49 0.24 -12.39 3.20
N MET A 50 -0.23 -12.95 2.11
CA MET A 50 0.09 -14.31 1.70
C MET A 50 0.66 -14.30 0.29
N VAL A 51 1.75 -15.02 0.12
CA VAL A 51 2.39 -15.20 -1.18
C VAL A 51 2.54 -16.69 -1.41
N GLU A 52 2.02 -17.16 -2.54
CA GLU A 52 2.02 -18.59 -2.89
C GLU A 52 1.45 -19.44 -1.74
N GLU A 53 0.31 -18.96 -1.18
CA GLU A 53 -0.42 -19.62 -0.10
C GLU A 53 0.31 -19.70 1.24
N LYS A 54 1.43 -18.97 1.37
CA LYS A 54 2.18 -18.88 2.62
C LYS A 54 2.07 -17.48 3.21
N GLU A 55 1.81 -17.42 4.51
CA GLU A 55 1.78 -16.14 5.20
C GLU A 55 3.18 -15.55 5.29
N VAL A 56 3.28 -14.26 4.98
CA VAL A 56 4.53 -13.52 5.04
C VAL A 56 4.45 -12.56 6.22
N PRO A 57 5.23 -12.78 7.29
CA PRO A 57 5.20 -11.86 8.43
C PRO A 57 5.89 -10.55 8.08
N LEU A 58 5.20 -9.44 8.29
CA LEU A 58 5.71 -8.11 8.02
C LEU A 58 5.60 -7.23 9.25
N THR A 59 6.49 -6.25 9.35
CA THR A 59 6.33 -5.20 10.35
C THR A 59 5.16 -4.31 9.93
N ALA A 60 4.67 -3.48 10.87
CA ALA A 60 3.56 -2.58 10.59
C ALA A 60 3.88 -1.64 9.43
N ARG A 61 5.07 -1.07 9.39
CA ARG A 61 5.49 -0.18 8.30
C ARG A 61 5.61 -0.88 6.96
N GLU A 62 6.19 -2.08 6.98
CA GLU A 62 6.30 -2.88 5.76
C GLU A 62 4.91 -3.18 5.20
N PHE A 63 3.99 -3.56 6.06
CA PHE A 63 2.63 -3.84 5.63
C PHE A 63 1.95 -2.60 5.07
N ASP A 64 2.03 -1.46 5.75
CA ASP A 64 1.37 -0.23 5.34
C ASP A 64 1.85 0.23 3.97
N ILE A 65 3.16 0.19 3.75
CA ILE A 65 3.73 0.63 2.47
C ILE A 65 3.39 -0.34 1.36
N LEU A 66 3.48 -1.64 1.63
CA LEU A 66 3.09 -2.64 0.65
C LEU A 66 1.62 -2.50 0.27
N ALA A 67 0.76 -2.27 1.24
CA ALA A 67 -0.67 -2.11 0.99
C ALA A 67 -0.96 -0.90 0.09
N VAL A 68 -0.31 0.23 0.35
CA VAL A 68 -0.46 1.41 -0.48
C VAL A 68 -0.05 1.11 -1.92
N MET A 69 1.09 0.47 -2.10
CA MET A 69 1.61 0.16 -3.43
C MET A 69 0.77 -0.89 -4.16
N ALA A 70 0.32 -1.91 -3.45
CA ALA A 70 -0.44 -3.01 -4.05
C ALA A 70 -1.85 -2.60 -4.49
N ARG A 71 -2.41 -1.56 -3.88
CA ARG A 71 -3.70 -1.01 -4.30
C ARG A 71 -3.66 -0.41 -5.70
N HIS A 72 -2.50 0.07 -6.10
CA HIS A 72 -2.32 0.77 -7.37
C HIS A 72 -1.15 0.16 -8.15
N PRO A 73 -1.32 -1.05 -8.70
CA PRO A 73 -0.25 -1.69 -9.47
C PRO A 73 0.19 -0.83 -10.64
N GLY A 74 1.48 -0.78 -10.88
CA GLY A 74 2.06 0.01 -11.95
C GLY A 74 2.36 1.45 -11.58
N ARG A 75 1.77 1.95 -10.50
CA ARG A 75 2.06 3.32 -10.05
C ARG A 75 3.44 3.40 -9.44
N VAL A 76 4.22 4.38 -9.86
CA VAL A 76 5.57 4.62 -9.33
C VAL A 76 5.48 5.53 -8.11
N TYR A 77 6.09 5.09 -7.03
CA TYR A 77 6.24 5.88 -5.81
C TYR A 77 7.68 6.31 -5.71
N THR A 78 7.90 7.62 -5.63
CA THR A 78 9.25 8.15 -5.55
C THR A 78 9.89 7.81 -4.20
N TYR A 79 11.21 7.87 -4.15
CA TYR A 79 11.93 7.69 -2.89
C TYR A 79 11.41 8.63 -1.81
N ALA A 80 11.16 9.89 -2.19
CA ALA A 80 10.64 10.88 -1.26
C ALA A 80 9.23 10.52 -0.76
N GLN A 81 8.36 10.03 -1.64
CA GLN A 81 7.02 9.61 -1.24
C GLN A 81 7.06 8.46 -0.23
N ILE A 82 7.90 7.45 -0.51
CA ILE A 82 8.06 6.32 0.41
C ILE A 82 8.67 6.79 1.73
N GLY A 83 9.66 7.67 1.66
CA GLY A 83 10.27 8.24 2.86
C GLY A 83 9.26 8.98 3.73
N ARG A 84 8.36 9.74 3.13
CA ARG A 84 7.30 10.43 3.86
C ARG A 84 6.32 9.45 4.50
N MET A 85 6.04 8.34 3.87
CA MET A 85 5.20 7.30 4.46
C MET A 85 5.84 6.71 5.72
N ILE A 86 7.17 6.66 5.76
CA ILE A 86 7.91 6.15 6.91
C ILE A 86 7.99 7.19 8.02
N TYR A 87 8.31 8.43 7.69
CA TYR A 87 8.63 9.48 8.66
C TYR A 87 7.56 10.58 8.77
N GLY A 88 6.54 10.54 7.93
CA GLY A 88 5.52 11.58 7.89
C GLY A 88 6.00 12.79 7.09
N GLU A 89 5.48 13.96 7.42
CA GLU A 89 5.78 15.20 6.71
C GLU A 89 7.12 15.82 7.07
N THR A 90 7.87 15.20 7.96
CA THR A 90 9.18 15.71 8.37
C THR A 90 10.17 15.62 7.22
N ASP A 91 10.82 16.72 6.90
CA ASP A 91 11.86 16.73 5.89
C ASP A 91 13.17 16.26 6.51
N ILE A 92 13.66 15.11 6.07
CA ILE A 92 14.86 14.51 6.60
C ILE A 92 15.94 14.29 5.52
N GLY A 93 15.73 14.87 4.34
CA GLY A 93 16.74 14.88 3.29
C GLY A 93 17.17 13.51 2.81
N GLU A 94 18.47 13.25 2.85
CA GLU A 94 19.05 12.02 2.33
C GLU A 94 18.59 10.77 3.07
N GLU A 95 18.20 10.90 4.33
CA GLU A 95 17.74 9.77 5.12
C GLU A 95 16.47 9.15 4.53
N MET A 96 15.67 9.93 3.82
CA MET A 96 14.46 9.42 3.16
C MET A 96 14.78 8.38 2.11
N TYR A 97 15.83 8.62 1.31
CA TYR A 97 16.25 7.68 0.27
C TYR A 97 16.79 6.39 0.87
N SER A 98 17.63 6.54 1.89
CA SER A 98 18.24 5.41 2.59
C SER A 98 17.17 4.54 3.24
N SER A 99 16.17 5.16 3.88
CA SER A 99 15.09 4.46 4.55
C SER A 99 14.17 3.74 3.57
N ALA A 100 13.85 4.38 2.45
CA ALA A 100 13.06 3.76 1.40
C ALA A 100 13.78 2.54 0.83
N TYR A 101 15.07 2.68 0.56
CA TYR A 101 15.91 1.58 0.06
C TYR A 101 15.92 0.41 1.03
N CYS A 102 16.15 0.69 2.31
CA CYS A 102 16.18 -0.34 3.34
C CYS A 102 14.85 -1.06 3.51
N LEU A 103 13.77 -0.30 3.52
CA LEU A 103 12.44 -0.88 3.67
C LEU A 103 12.07 -1.76 2.49
N ILE A 104 12.31 -1.29 1.27
CA ILE A 104 12.02 -2.08 0.07
C ILE A 104 12.92 -3.32 0.02
N GLY A 105 14.18 -3.19 0.42
CA GLY A 105 15.08 -4.32 0.52
C GLY A 105 14.58 -5.37 1.50
N SER A 106 14.11 -4.94 2.65
CA SER A 106 13.53 -5.82 3.66
C SER A 106 12.27 -6.51 3.14
N LEU A 107 11.39 -5.77 2.48
CA LEU A 107 10.19 -6.33 1.86
C LEU A 107 10.54 -7.37 0.80
N ARG A 108 11.50 -7.09 -0.05
CA ARG A 108 11.93 -8.03 -1.09
C ARG A 108 12.43 -9.34 -0.50
N LYS A 109 13.20 -9.27 0.58
CA LYS A 109 13.70 -10.48 1.25
C LYS A 109 12.56 -11.35 1.78
N LYS A 110 11.45 -10.74 2.17
CA LYS A 110 10.30 -11.45 2.72
C LYS A 110 9.31 -11.92 1.66
N LEU A 111 9.09 -11.10 0.63
CA LEU A 111 8.07 -11.36 -0.38
C LEU A 111 8.58 -12.13 -1.59
N GLU A 112 9.79 -11.79 -2.05
CA GLU A 112 10.30 -12.30 -3.31
C GLU A 112 10.99 -13.63 -3.12
N LYS A 113 10.78 -14.54 -4.05
CA LYS A 113 11.48 -15.81 -4.07
C LYS A 113 12.97 -15.56 -4.29
N ASP A 114 13.30 -14.65 -5.21
CA ASP A 114 14.65 -14.17 -5.43
C ASP A 114 14.63 -12.64 -5.41
N PRO A 115 15.14 -12.02 -4.33
CA PRO A 115 15.13 -10.55 -4.23
C PRO A 115 15.86 -9.84 -5.35
N ARG A 116 16.82 -10.49 -6.00
CA ARG A 116 17.56 -9.90 -7.13
C ARG A 116 16.76 -9.90 -8.41
N HIS A 117 15.71 -10.73 -8.50
CA HIS A 117 14.82 -10.81 -9.63
C HIS A 117 13.39 -10.69 -9.13
N PRO A 118 12.98 -9.50 -8.68
CA PRO A 118 11.71 -9.33 -8.00
C PRO A 118 10.52 -9.51 -8.95
N ARG A 119 9.48 -10.15 -8.44
CA ARG A 119 8.23 -10.34 -9.15
C ARG A 119 7.23 -9.24 -8.82
N TYR A 120 7.27 -8.74 -7.59
CA TYR A 120 6.27 -7.80 -7.07
C TYR A 120 6.78 -6.38 -6.93
N LEU A 121 7.95 -6.19 -6.34
CA LEU A 121 8.49 -4.87 -6.05
C LEU A 121 9.63 -4.56 -7.02
N HIS A 122 9.37 -3.66 -7.95
CA HIS A 122 10.30 -3.31 -9.01
C HIS A 122 10.91 -1.94 -8.79
N THR A 123 12.18 -1.80 -9.12
CA THR A 123 12.87 -0.52 -9.08
C THR A 123 12.63 0.22 -10.39
N VAL A 124 12.26 1.50 -10.28
CA VAL A 124 12.28 2.41 -11.42
C VAL A 124 13.49 3.30 -11.22
N TYR A 125 14.57 2.99 -11.92
CA TYR A 125 15.87 3.60 -11.68
C TYR A 125 15.82 5.13 -11.81
N GLY A 126 16.35 5.81 -10.81
CA GLY A 126 16.37 7.25 -10.75
C GLY A 126 15.05 7.88 -10.28
N VAL A 127 14.01 7.09 -10.02
CA VAL A 127 12.69 7.59 -9.65
C VAL A 127 12.21 7.01 -8.32
N GLY A 128 12.10 5.70 -8.22
CA GLY A 128 11.55 5.04 -7.04
C GLY A 128 11.22 3.58 -7.28
N TYR A 129 10.06 3.17 -6.78
CA TYR A 129 9.61 1.77 -6.83
C TYR A 129 8.16 1.67 -7.23
N ARG A 130 7.79 0.53 -7.78
CA ARG A 130 6.39 0.24 -8.11
C ARG A 130 6.06 -1.22 -7.79
N PHE A 131 4.79 -1.49 -7.56
CA PHE A 131 4.28 -2.84 -7.38
C PHE A 131 3.66 -3.31 -8.69
N GLU A 132 4.05 -4.50 -9.13
CA GLU A 132 3.46 -5.14 -10.31
C GLU A 132 3.42 -6.65 -10.07
N ILE A 133 2.52 -7.31 -10.76
CA ILE A 133 2.50 -8.77 -10.84
C ILE A 133 3.13 -9.14 -12.17
N ALA A 134 4.30 -9.72 -12.11
CA ALA A 134 5.02 -10.14 -13.32
C ALA A 134 4.66 -11.56 -13.71
#